data_c63d230cd8ba8f8af61ef310f130fec8
#
_entry.id   c63d230cd8ba8f8af61ef310f130fec8
#
_cell.length_a   1.000
_cell.length_b   1.000
_cell.length_c   1.000
_cell.angle_alpha   90.00
_cell.angle_beta   90.00
_cell.angle_gamma   90.00
#
_symmetry.space_group_name_H-M   'P 1'
#
loop_
_entity.id
_entity.type
_entity.pdbx_description
1 polymer ?
#
loop_
_entity_poly.entity_id
_entity_poly.type
_entity_poly.pdbx_seq_one_letter_code
_entity_poly.pdbx_strand_id
1 'polypeptide(L)'
;PSDAMREGMALLTEDRKETGCFLPLSILENMQIAALQENYARAGFVDERGLTLQCEEMRKALRVKTPNLDERIENLSGGNQQKVLIARWLMTQPEILILDEPTRGIDVGAKAEIHRLISQLAQRGVAVIMISSELPEVLGMSDRILVMHEGHMTGILDRADADQVKIMELAAR
;
A
#
# COMPACT_ATOMS: atom_id res chain seq x y z
N PRO A 1 -1.67 16.77 -2.43
CA PRO A 1 -1.68 15.56 -1.59
C PRO A 1 -2.61 15.70 -0.37
N SER A 2 -2.49 16.79 0.40
CA SER A 2 -3.29 16.99 1.62
C SER A 2 -4.81 16.97 1.40
N ASP A 3 -5.28 17.50 0.27
CA ASP A 3 -6.70 17.47 -0.07
C ASP A 3 -7.17 16.05 -0.36
N ALA A 4 -6.38 15.25 -1.08
CA ALA A 4 -6.68 13.84 -1.33
C ALA A 4 -6.71 13.03 -0.03
N MET A 5 -5.80 13.29 0.91
CA MET A 5 -5.81 12.63 2.22
C MET A 5 -7.06 13.00 3.03
N ARG A 6 -7.50 14.27 3.01
CA ARG A 6 -8.75 14.70 3.65
C ARG A 6 -10.00 14.04 3.06
N GLU A 7 -9.96 13.71 1.77
CA GLU A 7 -11.00 12.94 1.07
C GLU A 7 -10.83 11.42 1.24
N GLY A 8 -10.05 10.98 2.21
CA GLY A 8 -9.85 9.58 2.54
C GLY A 8 -9.02 8.78 1.53
N MET A 9 -8.20 9.42 0.71
CA MET A 9 -7.35 8.74 -0.28
C MET A 9 -5.93 8.55 0.25
N ALA A 10 -5.36 7.37 0.01
CA ALA A 10 -3.96 7.06 0.27
C ALA A 10 -3.29 6.47 -0.98
N LEU A 11 -2.02 6.79 -1.19
CA LEU A 11 -1.23 6.32 -2.33
C LEU A 11 0.07 5.67 -1.87
N LEU A 12 0.24 4.40 -2.18
CA LEU A 12 1.51 3.71 -2.13
C LEU A 12 2.18 3.84 -3.51
N THR A 13 3.36 4.45 -3.54
CA THR A 13 4.11 4.71 -4.78
C THR A 13 4.93 3.50 -5.23
N GLU A 14 5.23 3.42 -6.54
CA GLU A 14 5.98 2.34 -7.17
C GLU A 14 7.38 2.16 -6.57
N ASP A 15 8.15 3.25 -6.47
CA ASP A 15 9.52 3.16 -5.95
C ASP A 15 9.54 3.28 -4.42
N ARG A 16 9.70 2.11 -3.80
CA ARG A 16 9.79 1.99 -2.35
C ARG A 16 10.99 2.74 -1.76
N LYS A 17 12.14 2.76 -2.46
CA LYS A 17 13.39 3.30 -1.93
C LYS A 17 13.53 4.80 -2.15
N GLU A 18 13.08 5.29 -3.29
CA GLU A 18 13.23 6.71 -3.65
C GLU A 18 12.07 7.58 -3.14
N THR A 19 10.84 7.07 -3.25
CA THR A 19 9.63 7.85 -2.93
C THR A 19 8.84 7.30 -1.74
N GLY A 20 9.09 6.05 -1.34
CA GLY A 20 8.35 5.39 -0.28
C GLY A 20 9.00 5.54 1.11
N CYS A 21 10.15 4.90 1.32
CA CYS A 21 10.82 4.80 2.60
C CYS A 21 11.74 6.00 2.86
N PHE A 22 11.72 6.49 4.10
CA PHE A 22 12.80 7.32 4.64
C PHE A 22 13.86 6.38 5.24
N LEU A 23 14.78 5.89 4.38
CA LEU A 23 15.72 4.82 4.72
C LEU A 23 16.53 5.04 6.01
N PRO A 24 17.05 6.26 6.31
CA PRO A 24 17.80 6.52 7.54
C PRO A 24 16.96 6.54 8.82
N LEU A 25 15.62 6.64 8.68
CA LEU A 25 14.70 6.73 9.80
C LEU A 25 14.27 5.35 10.31
N SER A 26 13.82 5.33 11.56
CA SER A 26 13.27 4.13 12.19
C SER A 26 11.95 3.67 11.55
N ILE A 27 11.55 2.46 11.87
CA ILE A 27 10.23 1.92 11.47
C ILE A 27 9.12 2.78 12.07
N LEU A 28 9.25 3.18 13.34
CA LEU A 28 8.30 4.07 14.01
C LEU A 28 8.09 5.36 13.24
N GLU A 29 9.18 6.08 12.94
CA GLU A 29 9.14 7.35 12.20
C GLU A 29 8.55 7.17 10.80
N ASN A 30 8.88 6.08 10.12
CA ASN A 30 8.31 5.75 8.81
C ASN A 30 6.81 5.46 8.86
N MET A 31 6.31 4.78 9.90
CA MET A 31 4.88 4.51 10.04
C MET A 31 4.07 5.75 10.36
N GLN A 32 4.55 6.57 11.30
CA GLN A 32 3.77 7.66 11.89
C GLN A 32 3.61 8.89 11.00
N ILE A 33 4.52 9.12 10.04
CA ILE A 33 4.67 10.40 9.35
C ILE A 33 3.40 10.90 8.66
N ALA A 34 2.56 10.00 8.11
CA ALA A 34 1.32 10.36 7.44
C ALA A 34 0.18 10.71 8.41
N ALA A 35 0.14 10.04 9.56
CA ALA A 35 -0.93 10.20 10.55
C ALA A 35 -0.66 11.30 11.59
N LEU A 36 0.58 11.78 11.66
CA LEU A 36 1.07 12.62 12.75
C LEU A 36 0.26 13.92 12.89
N GLN A 37 0.01 14.63 11.78
CA GLN A 37 -0.67 15.93 11.82
C GLN A 37 -2.17 15.82 12.06
N GLU A 38 -2.83 14.85 11.48
CA GLU A 38 -4.29 14.77 11.49
C GLU A 38 -4.84 14.11 12.75
N ASN A 39 -4.17 13.06 13.22
CA ASN A 39 -4.72 12.21 14.28
C ASN A 39 -4.05 12.42 15.65
N TYR A 40 -2.81 12.90 15.69
CA TYR A 40 -2.01 12.92 16.92
C TYR A 40 -1.43 14.27 17.31
N ALA A 41 -1.56 15.31 16.46
CA ALA A 41 -1.11 16.67 16.81
C ALA A 41 -2.32 17.55 17.19
N ARG A 42 -2.33 18.05 18.45
CA ARG A 42 -3.33 19.02 18.92
C ARG A 42 -2.61 20.22 19.56
N ALA A 43 -2.95 21.42 19.12
CA ALA A 43 -2.40 22.67 19.64
C ALA A 43 -0.85 22.70 19.70
N GLY A 44 -0.18 22.03 18.73
CA GLY A 44 1.29 21.97 18.66
C GLY A 44 1.93 20.87 19.52
N PHE A 45 1.16 20.04 20.21
CA PHE A 45 1.65 18.89 20.98
C PHE A 45 1.28 17.60 20.27
N VAL A 46 2.20 16.63 20.27
CA VAL A 46 2.02 15.29 19.69
C VAL A 46 1.75 14.28 20.81
N ASP A 47 0.73 13.45 20.64
CA ASP A 47 0.51 12.28 21.50
C ASP A 47 1.44 11.12 21.07
N GLU A 48 2.71 11.22 21.46
CA GLU A 48 3.73 10.21 21.13
C GLU A 48 3.36 8.82 21.65
N ARG A 49 2.69 8.74 22.79
CA ARG A 49 2.33 7.48 23.41
C ARG A 49 1.23 6.76 22.65
N GLY A 50 0.18 7.49 22.29
CA GLY A 50 -0.91 6.96 21.45
C GLY A 50 -0.39 6.52 20.09
N LEU A 51 0.47 7.33 19.49
CA LEU A 51 1.08 7.07 18.19
C LEU A 51 1.94 5.80 18.20
N THR A 52 2.80 5.64 19.22
CA THR A 52 3.64 4.44 19.38
C THR A 52 2.78 3.19 19.58
N LEU A 53 1.72 3.27 20.38
CA LEU A 53 0.80 2.15 20.58
C LEU A 53 0.14 1.71 19.27
N GLN A 54 -0.32 2.66 18.46
CA GLN A 54 -0.93 2.36 17.16
C GLN A 54 0.08 1.75 16.19
N CYS A 55 1.33 2.25 16.15
CA CYS A 55 2.40 1.65 15.36
C CYS A 55 2.69 0.19 15.76
N GLU A 56 2.71 -0.10 17.07
CA GLU A 56 2.86 -1.47 17.57
C GLU A 56 1.68 -2.38 17.19
N GLU A 57 0.46 -1.87 17.21
CA GLU A 57 -0.72 -2.61 16.73
C GLU A 57 -0.61 -2.90 15.24
N MET A 58 -0.23 -1.92 14.42
CA MET A 58 -0.01 -2.10 12.99
C MET A 58 1.12 -3.10 12.71
N ARG A 59 2.25 -3.01 13.43
CA ARG A 59 3.35 -3.97 13.32
C ARG A 59 2.88 -5.41 13.51
N LYS A 60 2.04 -5.64 14.54
CA LYS A 60 1.49 -6.96 14.84
C LYS A 60 0.46 -7.40 13.80
N ALA A 61 -0.48 -6.51 13.44
CA ALA A 61 -1.57 -6.80 12.48
C ALA A 61 -1.02 -7.17 11.10
N LEU A 62 0.01 -6.46 10.63
CA LEU A 62 0.65 -6.71 9.34
C LEU A 62 1.81 -7.72 9.42
N ARG A 63 2.09 -8.24 10.60
CA ARG A 63 3.19 -9.20 10.84
C ARG A 63 4.52 -8.69 10.30
N VAL A 64 4.86 -7.44 10.61
CA VAL A 64 6.17 -6.86 10.27
C VAL A 64 7.23 -7.54 11.12
N LYS A 65 8.18 -8.20 10.48
CA LYS A 65 9.27 -8.93 11.16
C LYS A 65 10.38 -7.95 11.52
N THR A 66 10.40 -7.53 12.77
CA THR A 66 11.42 -6.66 13.35
C THR A 66 11.55 -6.91 14.85
N PRO A 67 12.73 -6.71 15.47
CA PRO A 67 12.89 -6.81 16.92
C PRO A 67 12.09 -5.75 17.68
N ASN A 68 12.09 -4.51 17.18
CA ASN A 68 11.37 -3.35 17.75
C ASN A 68 11.08 -2.30 16.67
N LEU A 69 10.40 -1.22 17.03
CA LEU A 69 10.08 -0.12 16.10
C LEU A 69 11.22 0.90 15.93
N ASP A 70 12.24 0.89 16.79
CA ASP A 70 13.39 1.80 16.72
C ASP A 70 14.43 1.34 15.68
N GLU A 71 14.28 0.11 15.17
CA GLU A 71 15.11 -0.44 14.09
C GLU A 71 14.96 0.42 12.83
N ARG A 72 16.10 0.67 12.13
CA ARG A 72 16.07 1.39 10.85
C ARG A 72 15.36 0.59 9.78
N ILE A 73 14.51 1.27 8.99
CA ILE A 73 13.75 0.60 7.93
C ILE A 73 14.66 -0.01 6.85
N GLU A 74 15.85 0.54 6.62
CA GLU A 74 16.83 0.01 5.65
C GLU A 74 17.29 -1.42 5.98
N ASN A 75 17.26 -1.84 7.26
CA ASN A 75 17.65 -3.16 7.72
C ASN A 75 16.56 -4.23 7.49
N LEU A 76 15.37 -3.83 7.07
CA LEU A 76 14.29 -4.76 6.78
C LEU A 76 14.40 -5.36 5.37
N SER A 77 13.89 -6.59 5.21
CA SER A 77 13.65 -7.15 3.87
C SER A 77 12.62 -6.30 3.10
N GLY A 78 12.69 -6.34 1.76
CA GLY A 78 11.78 -5.58 0.91
C GLY A 78 10.30 -5.79 1.22
N GLY A 79 9.88 -7.03 1.51
CA GLY A 79 8.50 -7.32 1.91
C GLY A 79 8.10 -6.71 3.25
N ASN A 80 9.03 -6.63 4.22
CA ASN A 80 8.75 -5.95 5.50
C ASN A 80 8.74 -4.43 5.35
N GLN A 81 9.62 -3.85 4.52
CA GLN A 81 9.55 -2.42 4.16
C GLN A 81 8.20 -2.07 3.54
N GLN A 82 7.71 -2.90 2.61
CA GLN A 82 6.40 -2.71 1.97
C GLN A 82 5.25 -2.72 2.98
N LYS A 83 5.29 -3.64 3.95
CA LYS A 83 4.30 -3.68 5.03
C LYS A 83 4.33 -2.44 5.91
N VAL A 84 5.52 -1.88 6.18
CA VAL A 84 5.67 -0.61 6.92
C VAL A 84 5.02 0.54 6.14
N LEU A 85 5.23 0.60 4.82
CA LEU A 85 4.61 1.62 3.98
C LEU A 85 3.08 1.50 3.92
N ILE A 86 2.57 0.27 3.82
CA ILE A 86 1.12 0.02 3.90
C ILE A 86 0.59 0.43 5.28
N ALA A 87 1.31 0.08 6.38
CA ALA A 87 0.94 0.48 7.74
C ALA A 87 0.83 2.00 7.87
N ARG A 88 1.79 2.76 7.33
CA ARG A 88 1.78 4.22 7.29
C ARG A 88 0.44 4.77 6.79
N TRP A 89 -0.01 4.26 5.66
CA TRP A 89 -1.25 4.71 5.05
C TRP A 89 -2.49 4.21 5.79
N LEU A 90 -2.48 2.99 6.30
CA LEU A 90 -3.61 2.47 7.08
C LEU A 90 -3.83 3.23 8.39
N MET A 91 -2.79 3.84 8.96
CA MET A 91 -2.93 4.71 10.14
C MET A 91 -3.72 5.99 9.85
N THR A 92 -3.86 6.41 8.60
CA THR A 92 -4.76 7.52 8.20
C THR A 92 -6.21 7.07 7.98
N GLN A 93 -6.52 5.78 8.13
CA GLN A 93 -7.86 5.19 7.94
C GLN A 93 -8.47 5.53 6.58
N PRO A 94 -7.79 5.22 5.46
CA PRO A 94 -8.25 5.62 4.14
C PRO A 94 -9.51 4.84 3.73
N GLU A 95 -10.40 5.52 3.00
CA GLU A 95 -11.53 4.89 2.30
C GLU A 95 -11.12 4.33 0.94
N ILE A 96 -10.12 4.97 0.30
CA ILE A 96 -9.57 4.57 -1.01
C ILE A 96 -8.06 4.39 -0.86
N LEU A 97 -7.56 3.21 -1.21
CA LEU A 97 -6.14 2.88 -1.19
C LEU A 97 -5.66 2.59 -2.61
N ILE A 98 -4.79 3.44 -3.13
CA ILE A 98 -4.14 3.27 -4.43
C ILE A 98 -2.78 2.61 -4.18
N LEU A 99 -2.54 1.48 -4.83
CA LEU A 99 -1.33 0.68 -4.70
C LEU A 99 -0.64 0.60 -6.06
N ASP A 100 0.47 1.29 -6.20
CA ASP A 100 1.27 1.28 -7.43
C ASP A 100 2.40 0.26 -7.28
N GLU A 101 2.36 -0.81 -8.09
CA GLU A 101 3.30 -1.94 -8.08
C GLU A 101 3.58 -2.49 -6.66
N PRO A 102 2.55 -2.87 -5.88
CA PRO A 102 2.71 -3.16 -4.45
C PRO A 102 3.61 -4.36 -4.15
N THR A 103 3.88 -5.20 -5.13
CA THR A 103 4.69 -6.42 -4.96
C THR A 103 5.99 -6.41 -5.75
N ARG A 104 6.34 -5.27 -6.37
CA ARG A 104 7.57 -5.16 -7.16
C ARG A 104 8.82 -5.29 -6.29
N GLY A 105 9.73 -6.16 -6.73
CA GLY A 105 11.03 -6.35 -6.07
C GLY A 105 10.97 -6.98 -4.68
N ILE A 106 9.92 -7.74 -4.38
CA ILE A 106 9.82 -8.55 -3.16
C ILE A 106 9.78 -10.04 -3.50
N ASP A 107 10.12 -10.89 -2.52
CA ASP A 107 10.13 -12.34 -2.70
C ASP A 107 8.69 -12.92 -2.77
N VAL A 108 8.57 -14.14 -3.34
CA VAL A 108 7.30 -14.81 -3.59
C VAL A 108 6.48 -15.01 -2.30
N GLY A 109 7.15 -15.31 -1.19
CA GLY A 109 6.47 -15.50 0.09
C GLY A 109 5.86 -14.19 0.60
N ALA A 110 6.62 -13.09 0.49
CA ALA A 110 6.14 -11.77 0.87
C ALA A 110 5.03 -11.28 -0.05
N LYS A 111 5.09 -11.57 -1.38
CA LYS A 111 3.99 -11.27 -2.32
C LYS A 111 2.66 -11.87 -1.84
N ALA A 112 2.67 -13.16 -1.51
CA ALA A 112 1.46 -13.83 -1.02
C ALA A 112 0.90 -13.22 0.29
N GLU A 113 1.77 -12.72 1.16
CA GLU A 113 1.34 -12.01 2.37
C GLU A 113 0.71 -10.65 2.05
N ILE A 114 1.28 -9.88 1.10
CA ILE A 114 0.72 -8.60 0.64
C ILE A 114 -0.63 -8.81 -0.06
N HIS A 115 -0.76 -9.78 -0.96
CA HIS A 115 -2.03 -10.10 -1.62
C HIS A 115 -3.13 -10.43 -0.61
N ARG A 116 -2.81 -11.23 0.41
CA ARG A 116 -3.76 -11.56 1.47
C ARG A 116 -4.18 -10.31 2.25
N LEU A 117 -3.22 -9.42 2.54
CA LEU A 117 -3.50 -8.16 3.21
C LEU A 117 -4.44 -7.27 2.38
N ILE A 118 -4.15 -7.09 1.08
CA ILE A 118 -4.99 -6.31 0.16
C ILE A 118 -6.42 -6.88 0.13
N SER A 119 -6.56 -8.20 0.00
CA SER A 119 -7.88 -8.84 0.01
C SER A 119 -8.63 -8.62 1.33
N GLN A 120 -7.94 -8.66 2.47
CA GLN A 120 -8.56 -8.38 3.77
C GLN A 120 -9.01 -6.92 3.91
N LEU A 121 -8.28 -5.97 3.34
CA LEU A 121 -8.66 -4.56 3.34
C LEU A 121 -9.92 -4.33 2.51
N ALA A 122 -9.97 -4.90 1.31
CA ALA A 122 -11.16 -4.85 0.44
C ALA A 122 -12.40 -5.47 1.14
N GLN A 123 -12.25 -6.61 1.81
CA GLN A 123 -13.33 -7.24 2.59
C GLN A 123 -13.82 -6.37 3.76
N ARG A 124 -12.99 -5.48 4.28
CA ARG A 124 -13.35 -4.51 5.34
C ARG A 124 -13.98 -3.22 4.78
N GLY A 125 -14.17 -3.13 3.46
CA GLY A 125 -14.83 -2.01 2.81
C GLY A 125 -13.89 -0.92 2.27
N VAL A 126 -12.56 -1.11 2.33
CA VAL A 126 -11.62 -0.19 1.69
C VAL A 126 -11.69 -0.40 0.17
N ALA A 127 -11.94 0.66 -0.59
CA ALA A 127 -11.84 0.62 -2.04
C ALA A 127 -10.37 0.55 -2.45
N VAL A 128 -9.97 -0.53 -3.14
CA VAL A 128 -8.57 -0.71 -3.55
C VAL A 128 -8.43 -0.52 -5.05
N ILE A 129 -7.52 0.35 -5.47
CA ILE A 129 -7.06 0.50 -6.85
C ILE A 129 -5.63 -0.03 -6.90
N MET A 130 -5.43 -1.17 -7.56
CA MET A 130 -4.11 -1.77 -7.72
C MET A 130 -3.61 -1.59 -9.14
N ILE A 131 -2.43 -1.02 -9.28
CA ILE A 131 -1.69 -0.89 -10.55
C ILE A 131 -0.60 -1.96 -10.52
N SER A 132 -0.53 -2.80 -11.53
CA SER A 132 0.47 -3.85 -11.64
C SER A 132 0.81 -4.16 -13.09
N SER A 133 2.08 -4.38 -13.36
CA SER A 133 2.61 -4.88 -14.62
C SER A 133 2.58 -6.43 -14.71
N GLU A 134 2.25 -7.11 -13.61
CA GLU A 134 2.21 -8.57 -13.56
C GLU A 134 0.79 -9.08 -13.85
N LEU A 135 0.51 -9.56 -15.07
CA LEU A 135 -0.81 -10.10 -15.46
C LEU A 135 -1.38 -11.16 -14.50
N PRO A 136 -0.59 -12.11 -13.97
CA PRO A 136 -1.10 -13.06 -12.99
C PRO A 136 -1.61 -12.40 -11.71
N GLU A 137 -0.97 -11.31 -11.27
CA GLU A 137 -1.41 -10.53 -10.11
C GLU A 137 -2.73 -9.83 -10.41
N VAL A 138 -2.81 -9.12 -11.54
CA VAL A 138 -4.04 -8.43 -11.98
C VAL A 138 -5.21 -9.39 -12.07
N LEU A 139 -5.05 -10.52 -12.78
CA LEU A 139 -6.09 -11.53 -12.95
C LEU A 139 -6.50 -12.22 -11.63
N GLY A 140 -5.52 -12.41 -10.72
CA GLY A 140 -5.76 -13.09 -9.45
C GLY A 140 -6.44 -12.24 -8.39
N MET A 141 -6.23 -10.91 -8.42
CA MET A 141 -6.58 -10.00 -7.34
C MET A 141 -7.77 -9.09 -7.64
N SER A 142 -8.07 -8.81 -8.92
CA SER A 142 -9.03 -7.77 -9.30
C SER A 142 -10.43 -8.31 -9.51
N ASP A 143 -11.45 -7.55 -9.12
CA ASP A 143 -12.85 -7.77 -9.48
C ASP A 143 -13.18 -7.15 -10.84
N ARG A 144 -12.54 -6.02 -11.16
CA ARG A 144 -12.60 -5.34 -12.46
C ARG A 144 -11.21 -4.91 -12.89
N ILE A 145 -10.93 -4.97 -14.17
CA ILE A 145 -9.64 -4.63 -14.75
C ILE A 145 -9.84 -3.50 -15.76
N LEU A 146 -9.24 -2.36 -15.47
CA LEU A 146 -9.16 -1.23 -16.39
C LEU A 146 -7.83 -1.34 -17.15
N VAL A 147 -7.89 -1.35 -18.48
CA VAL A 147 -6.71 -1.40 -19.33
C VAL A 147 -6.44 -0.03 -19.93
N MET A 148 -5.17 0.38 -19.90
CA MET A 148 -4.71 1.65 -20.46
C MET A 148 -3.64 1.40 -21.52
N HIS A 149 -3.66 2.22 -22.57
CA HIS A 149 -2.63 2.28 -23.60
C HIS A 149 -2.33 3.74 -23.96
N GLU A 150 -1.06 4.14 -23.95
CA GLU A 150 -0.61 5.52 -24.27
C GLU A 150 -1.43 6.63 -23.58
N GLY A 151 -1.76 6.45 -22.31
CA GLY A 151 -2.51 7.43 -21.52
C GLY A 151 -4.03 7.41 -21.73
N HIS A 152 -4.55 6.51 -22.56
CA HIS A 152 -5.99 6.35 -22.83
C HIS A 152 -6.52 5.04 -22.24
N MET A 153 -7.75 5.10 -21.72
CA MET A 153 -8.48 3.90 -21.31
C MET A 153 -9.00 3.18 -22.55
N THR A 154 -8.54 1.94 -22.76
CA THR A 154 -8.92 1.11 -23.93
C THR A 154 -10.03 0.12 -23.62
N GLY A 155 -10.28 -0.17 -22.35
CA GLY A 155 -11.40 -1.01 -21.94
C GLY A 155 -11.46 -1.28 -20.44
N ILE A 156 -12.62 -1.77 -20.02
CA ILE A 156 -12.84 -2.31 -18.67
C ILE A 156 -13.39 -3.72 -18.83
N LEU A 157 -12.80 -4.67 -18.12
CA LEU A 157 -13.21 -6.07 -18.09
C LEU A 157 -13.65 -6.46 -16.67
N ASP A 158 -14.76 -7.13 -16.54
CA ASP A 158 -15.12 -7.81 -15.29
C ASP A 158 -14.29 -9.09 -15.16
N ARG A 159 -14.01 -9.49 -13.92
CA ARG A 159 -13.18 -10.67 -13.62
C ARG A 159 -13.62 -11.93 -14.39
N ALA A 160 -14.93 -12.14 -14.53
CA ALA A 160 -15.49 -13.33 -15.21
C ALA A 160 -15.15 -13.37 -16.70
N ASP A 161 -14.95 -12.20 -17.32
CA ASP A 161 -14.70 -12.05 -18.76
C ASP A 161 -13.23 -11.82 -19.07
N ALA A 162 -12.40 -11.57 -18.06
CA ALA A 162 -11.00 -11.21 -18.21
C ALA A 162 -10.13 -12.46 -18.41
N ASP A 163 -9.30 -12.41 -19.42
CA ASP A 163 -8.18 -13.34 -19.65
C ASP A 163 -6.95 -12.58 -20.19
N GLN A 164 -5.83 -13.26 -20.19
CA GLN A 164 -4.56 -12.66 -20.62
C GLN A 164 -4.60 -12.12 -22.06
N VAL A 165 -5.29 -12.82 -22.96
CA VAL A 165 -5.36 -12.45 -24.39
C VAL A 165 -6.13 -11.16 -24.55
N LYS A 166 -7.33 -11.07 -23.96
CA LYS A 166 -8.17 -9.86 -24.02
C LYS A 166 -7.49 -8.64 -23.43
N ILE A 167 -6.80 -8.81 -22.28
CA ILE A 167 -6.07 -7.71 -21.67
C ILE A 167 -4.97 -7.23 -22.61
N MET A 168 -4.20 -8.14 -23.19
CA MET A 168 -3.10 -7.79 -24.12
C MET A 168 -3.64 -7.16 -25.42
N GLU A 169 -4.76 -7.62 -25.96
CA GLU A 169 -5.41 -7.01 -27.12
C GLU A 169 -5.83 -5.56 -26.86
N LEU A 170 -6.34 -5.28 -25.65
CA LEU A 170 -6.68 -3.90 -25.24
C LEU A 170 -5.43 -3.05 -24.99
N ALA A 171 -4.38 -3.63 -24.43
CA ALA A 171 -3.14 -2.92 -24.15
C ALA A 171 -2.30 -2.62 -25.41
N ALA A 172 -2.57 -3.27 -26.54
CA ALA A 172 -1.85 -3.09 -27.82
C ALA A 172 -2.59 -2.17 -28.81
N ARG A 173 -3.76 -1.66 -28.49
CA ARG A 173 -4.59 -0.78 -29.35
C ARG A 173 -4.10 0.65 -29.34
#